data_cb68e4c1d29ec782a5579c296781c233
#
_entry.id   cb68e4c1d29ec782a5579c296781c233
#
_cell.length_a   1.000
_cell.length_b   1.000
_cell.length_c   1.000
_cell.angle_alpha   90.00
_cell.angle_beta   90.00
_cell.angle_gamma   90.00
#
_symmetry.space_group_name_H-M   'P 1'
#
loop_
_entity.id
_entity.type
_entity.pdbx_description
1 polymer ?
#
loop_
_entity_poly.entity_id
_entity_poly.type
_entity_poly.pdbx_seq_one_letter_code
_entity_poly.pdbx_strand_id
1 'polypeptide(L)'
;MNPTTPRASAAGPRTAYSAAHRTSRRTVLAVLVSSLAIVGAAACDRSSTASSPSQNAGAKDVTLTITSNSIAGGKNADEADWYANYVIPQFTKQQKAKGVNVKVTFQPSGVDDEQYKTKVALDLKSRAGADVMALDGIWVGEFAQAGYLKPLSDVAGANVTSWEGWSQIPKAVQANVSFEDKVYGIPAGTDGRVLYFNKKLFAQAGLPADWQPKSWQDIVDAGAKLKSIQGVDPVQINAGTAMGEATTMQGVLPLLAGAGAEIYSDGKWQGDTKAVREVLTFYKQLLDQGLEDKNFQQAAKGRDQSFAAFADGKVGILLEGDYFWRSVINPDKGDDPMASRNTDVGWAFIPAREPGSGVGGTDQVSMSGGGGYFLNPNTKFPQQAWELMQFIGSADAINALLHGSAKVTARQDVNAKVLAKDPLLSFISEKVLPVTHYRPGLAVYPQVSQALQQATADIVSGKSVEEAAKAYGAAVEKAVGGADKVASS
;
A
#
# COMPACT_ATOMS: atom_id res chain seq x y z
N MET A 1 60.67 -6.70 6.65
CA MET A 1 61.44 -5.54 6.14
C MET A 1 60.46 -4.41 5.95
N ASN A 2 60.38 -3.51 6.92
CA ASN A 2 59.94 -2.10 6.80
C ASN A 2 61.10 -1.32 6.17
N PRO A 3 61.02 -0.05 5.73
CA PRO A 3 60.10 1.03 6.02
C PRO A 3 59.74 1.83 4.72
N THR A 4 58.97 2.89 4.63
CA THR A 4 59.03 4.24 5.26
C THR A 4 57.90 5.14 4.76
N THR A 5 57.25 5.84 5.62
CA THR A 5 56.67 7.18 5.42
C THR A 5 57.78 8.24 5.42
N PRO A 6 57.66 9.58 5.19
CA PRO A 6 56.47 10.44 5.36
C PRO A 6 56.47 11.78 4.52
N ARG A 7 55.53 12.68 4.92
CA ARG A 7 55.58 14.17 4.81
C ARG A 7 55.00 14.84 3.54
N ALA A 8 54.36 15.96 3.55
CA ALA A 8 53.77 16.89 4.49
C ALA A 8 53.39 18.18 3.72
N SER A 9 52.30 18.81 4.12
CA SER A 9 52.13 20.24 4.30
C SER A 9 52.29 21.23 3.17
N ALA A 10 51.23 21.99 2.86
CA ALA A 10 51.33 23.45 2.87
C ALA A 10 49.94 24.10 2.97
N ALA A 11 49.86 25.00 3.91
CA ALA A 11 48.70 25.82 4.27
C ALA A 11 48.81 27.24 3.65
N GLY A 12 47.62 27.88 3.40
CA GLY A 12 47.33 29.28 3.53
C GLY A 12 47.45 30.17 2.28
N PRO A 13 46.89 31.39 2.25
CA PRO A 13 46.31 32.12 3.40
C PRO A 13 44.94 32.76 3.18
N ARG A 14 44.37 33.18 4.27
CA ARG A 14 43.21 34.07 4.45
C ARG A 14 43.50 35.49 3.97
N THR A 15 42.51 36.18 3.40
CA THR A 15 42.42 37.65 3.51
C THR A 15 40.99 38.06 3.81
N ALA A 16 40.84 38.68 4.95
CA ALA A 16 39.69 39.46 5.41
C ALA A 16 39.92 40.94 5.09
N TYR A 17 38.86 41.64 4.71
CA TYR A 17 38.69 43.10 4.87
C TYR A 17 37.19 43.35 4.96
N SER A 18 36.66 43.69 6.10
CA SER A 18 36.62 44.94 6.83
C SER A 18 35.60 45.93 6.29
N ALA A 19 34.69 46.26 7.16
CA ALA A 19 33.57 47.17 7.10
C ALA A 19 33.95 48.67 6.95
N ALA A 20 33.05 49.47 6.44
CA ALA A 20 32.86 50.84 6.94
C ALA A 20 31.51 51.46 6.50
N HIS A 21 30.80 51.89 7.50
CA HIS A 21 29.79 52.92 7.70
C HIS A 21 29.75 54.14 6.73
N ARG A 22 28.54 54.65 6.42
CA ARG A 22 27.95 55.88 7.01
C ARG A 22 26.77 56.39 6.17
N THR A 23 25.61 56.42 6.81
CA THR A 23 24.71 57.56 7.12
C THR A 23 24.73 58.80 6.17
N SER A 24 23.56 59.22 5.66
CA SER A 24 22.79 60.33 6.20
C SER A 24 21.74 60.91 5.24
N ARG A 25 20.57 61.11 5.82
CA ARG A 25 19.67 62.29 5.81
C ARG A 25 18.96 62.75 4.50
N ARG A 26 17.63 62.60 4.60
CA ARG A 26 16.56 63.68 4.60
C ARG A 26 16.58 64.73 3.51
N THR A 27 15.43 64.90 2.84
CA THR A 27 14.52 66.07 2.78
C THR A 27 13.52 65.86 1.65
N VAL A 28 12.23 65.70 1.83
CA VAL A 28 11.10 66.62 2.06
C VAL A 28 10.76 67.54 0.85
N LEU A 29 9.48 67.55 0.56
CA LEU A 29 8.52 68.45 -0.10
C LEU A 29 8.09 67.99 -1.49
N ALA A 30 6.87 67.67 -1.70
CA ALA A 30 5.54 68.27 -1.55
C ALA A 30 4.93 68.71 -2.90
N VAL A 31 3.75 68.13 -3.17
CA VAL A 31 2.54 68.73 -3.79
C VAL A 31 2.59 69.13 -5.27
N LEU A 32 1.79 68.50 -6.10
CA LEU A 32 0.68 69.15 -6.79
C LEU A 32 -0.30 68.15 -7.45
N VAL A 33 -1.52 68.50 -7.37
CA VAL A 33 -2.79 67.87 -7.61
C VAL A 33 -3.15 67.86 -9.11
N SER A 34 -4.01 66.88 -9.45
CA SER A 34 -5.03 66.82 -10.49
C SER A 34 -4.71 66.21 -11.83
N SER A 35 -5.27 65.03 -12.09
CA SER A 35 -6.32 64.91 -13.11
C SER A 35 -6.90 63.47 -13.12
N LEU A 36 -8.18 63.34 -13.01
CA LEU A 36 -8.98 62.11 -13.20
C LEU A 36 -8.68 61.51 -14.59
N ALA A 37 -8.29 60.23 -14.58
CA ALA A 37 -8.58 59.31 -15.67
C ALA A 37 -8.96 57.97 -15.03
N ILE A 38 -10.25 57.69 -15.05
CA ILE A 38 -10.81 56.37 -14.73
C ILE A 38 -10.33 55.42 -15.84
N VAL A 39 -9.26 54.68 -15.60
CA VAL A 39 -8.93 53.47 -16.32
C VAL A 39 -9.26 52.33 -15.37
N GLY A 40 -10.28 51.56 -15.75
CA GLY A 40 -10.69 50.38 -15.00
C GLY A 40 -9.50 49.47 -14.77
N ALA A 41 -9.06 49.34 -13.53
CA ALA A 41 -8.19 48.29 -13.09
C ALA A 41 -9.00 47.00 -13.17
N ALA A 42 -8.84 46.24 -14.25
CA ALA A 42 -9.10 44.84 -14.23
C ALA A 42 -8.13 44.25 -13.19
N ALA A 43 -8.61 44.15 -11.95
CA ALA A 43 -8.00 43.34 -10.93
C ALA A 43 -8.00 41.93 -11.51
N CYS A 44 -6.85 41.45 -11.96
CA CYS A 44 -6.62 40.04 -12.14
C CYS A 44 -6.74 39.39 -10.77
N ASP A 45 -7.95 39.14 -10.41
CA ASP A 45 -8.26 38.19 -9.33
C ASP A 45 -7.69 36.84 -9.75
N ARG A 46 -6.45 36.55 -9.31
CA ARG A 46 -5.91 35.21 -9.34
C ARG A 46 -6.61 34.40 -8.27
N SER A 47 -7.93 34.31 -8.38
CA SER A 47 -8.67 33.25 -7.73
C SER A 47 -8.18 31.95 -8.35
N SER A 48 -7.52 31.18 -7.56
CA SER A 48 -7.03 29.85 -7.87
C SER A 48 -8.23 28.91 -8.05
N THR A 49 -8.93 28.99 -9.18
CA THR A 49 -10.00 28.05 -9.51
C THR A 49 -9.39 26.70 -9.80
N ALA A 50 -9.67 25.73 -8.92
CA ALA A 50 -9.57 24.33 -9.28
C ALA A 50 -10.33 24.11 -10.60
N SER A 51 -9.82 23.22 -11.47
CA SER A 51 -10.48 22.94 -12.75
C SER A 51 -11.94 22.50 -12.50
N SER A 52 -12.87 23.06 -13.27
CA SER A 52 -14.25 22.62 -13.26
C SER A 52 -14.36 21.23 -13.90
N PRO A 53 -15.20 20.31 -13.40
CA PRO A 53 -15.44 19.01 -14.03
C PRO A 53 -15.83 19.10 -15.51
N SER A 54 -16.47 20.16 -15.95
CA SER A 54 -16.86 20.41 -17.34
C SER A 54 -15.82 21.20 -18.15
N GLN A 55 -14.67 21.54 -17.57
CA GLN A 55 -13.64 22.27 -18.28
C GLN A 55 -13.18 21.53 -19.53
N ASN A 56 -13.22 22.19 -20.70
CA ASN A 56 -12.82 21.64 -21.99
C ASN A 56 -13.51 20.31 -22.37
N ALA A 57 -14.69 20.00 -21.82
CA ALA A 57 -15.39 18.75 -22.08
C ALA A 57 -15.67 18.51 -23.59
N GLY A 58 -15.90 19.57 -24.37
CA GLY A 58 -16.13 19.51 -25.82
C GLY A 58 -14.88 19.67 -26.70
N ALA A 59 -13.68 19.67 -26.12
CA ALA A 59 -12.44 19.83 -26.85
C ALA A 59 -12.23 18.71 -27.89
N LYS A 60 -11.82 19.11 -29.12
CA LYS A 60 -11.51 18.18 -30.20
C LYS A 60 -10.03 17.85 -30.30
N ASP A 61 -9.17 18.74 -29.80
CA ASP A 61 -7.72 18.55 -29.69
C ASP A 61 -7.36 18.49 -28.21
N VAL A 62 -6.85 17.37 -27.75
CA VAL A 62 -6.59 17.05 -26.35
C VAL A 62 -5.18 16.51 -26.19
N THR A 63 -4.47 17.00 -25.18
CA THR A 63 -3.18 16.44 -24.77
C THR A 63 -3.30 15.94 -23.34
N LEU A 64 -3.00 14.65 -23.13
CA LEU A 64 -3.00 14.02 -21.81
C LEU A 64 -1.63 13.41 -21.51
N THR A 65 -1.36 13.29 -20.22
CA THR A 65 -0.14 12.67 -19.71
C THR A 65 -0.47 11.61 -18.66
N ILE A 66 0.31 10.52 -18.68
CA ILE A 66 0.25 9.45 -17.66
C ILE A 66 1.60 9.42 -16.95
N THR A 67 1.62 9.24 -15.63
CA THR A 67 2.85 8.91 -14.89
C THR A 67 2.67 7.66 -14.05
N SER A 68 3.72 6.86 -13.97
CA SER A 68 3.81 5.67 -13.13
C SER A 68 5.27 5.46 -12.70
N ASN A 69 5.48 4.76 -11.58
CA ASN A 69 6.81 4.33 -11.15
C ASN A 69 7.22 3.06 -11.91
N SER A 70 7.25 3.17 -13.22
CA SER A 70 7.61 2.10 -14.16
C SER A 70 8.47 2.64 -15.29
N ILE A 71 9.45 1.84 -15.74
CA ILE A 71 10.37 2.22 -16.82
C ILE A 71 10.76 0.97 -17.64
N ALA A 72 10.81 1.13 -18.95
CA ALA A 72 11.20 0.06 -19.87
C ALA A 72 12.57 -0.54 -19.49
N GLY A 73 12.63 -1.87 -19.42
CA GLY A 73 13.85 -2.60 -19.04
C GLY A 73 14.30 -2.43 -17.59
N GLY A 74 13.44 -1.88 -16.72
CA GLY A 74 13.75 -1.65 -15.31
C GLY A 74 12.56 -1.94 -14.41
N LYS A 75 12.36 -1.10 -13.40
CA LYS A 75 11.26 -1.25 -12.43
C LYS A 75 9.91 -1.28 -13.16
N ASN A 76 9.09 -2.27 -12.86
CA ASN A 76 7.75 -2.46 -13.43
C ASN A 76 7.74 -2.35 -14.97
N ALA A 77 8.73 -2.95 -15.65
CA ALA A 77 8.91 -2.83 -17.09
C ALA A 77 7.67 -3.23 -17.90
N ASP A 78 6.96 -4.31 -17.49
CA ASP A 78 5.73 -4.77 -18.15
C ASP A 78 4.64 -3.68 -18.16
N GLU A 79 4.54 -2.90 -17.09
CA GLU A 79 3.59 -1.78 -16.99
C GLU A 79 4.01 -0.63 -17.92
N ALA A 80 5.30 -0.31 -17.97
CA ALA A 80 5.81 0.71 -18.88
C ALA A 80 5.56 0.36 -20.36
N ASP A 81 5.84 -0.90 -20.71
CA ASP A 81 5.60 -1.44 -22.07
C ASP A 81 4.11 -1.47 -22.40
N TRP A 82 3.26 -1.81 -21.43
CA TRP A 82 1.81 -1.79 -21.60
C TRP A 82 1.27 -0.38 -21.86
N TYR A 83 1.71 0.66 -21.14
CA TYR A 83 1.33 2.03 -21.46
C TYR A 83 1.74 2.41 -22.89
N ALA A 84 3.00 2.14 -23.25
CA ALA A 84 3.55 2.53 -24.54
C ALA A 84 2.92 1.78 -25.73
N ASN A 85 2.75 0.47 -25.58
CA ASN A 85 2.42 -0.42 -26.71
C ASN A 85 0.94 -0.80 -26.79
N TYR A 86 0.17 -0.60 -25.70
CA TYR A 86 -1.25 -0.94 -25.68
C TYR A 86 -2.14 0.25 -25.33
N VAL A 87 -2.00 0.82 -24.13
CA VAL A 87 -2.93 1.85 -23.61
C VAL A 87 -2.97 3.05 -24.54
N ILE A 88 -1.83 3.66 -24.83
CA ILE A 88 -1.74 4.89 -25.64
C ILE A 88 -2.26 4.66 -27.05
N PRO A 89 -1.80 3.65 -27.81
CA PRO A 89 -2.28 3.41 -29.18
C PRO A 89 -3.79 3.11 -29.24
N GLN A 90 -4.30 2.24 -28.35
CA GLN A 90 -5.69 1.83 -28.40
C GLN A 90 -6.64 2.95 -27.93
N PHE A 91 -6.30 3.67 -26.87
CA PHE A 91 -7.09 4.81 -26.43
C PHE A 91 -7.13 5.92 -27.50
N THR A 92 -5.99 6.27 -28.08
CA THR A 92 -5.92 7.26 -29.17
C THR A 92 -6.79 6.84 -30.37
N LYS A 93 -6.75 5.56 -30.74
CA LYS A 93 -7.60 5.01 -31.80
C LYS A 93 -9.09 5.12 -31.45
N GLN A 94 -9.46 4.78 -30.22
CA GLN A 94 -10.83 4.88 -29.72
C GLN A 94 -11.35 6.33 -29.77
N GLN A 95 -10.54 7.29 -29.30
CA GLN A 95 -10.91 8.70 -29.29
C GLN A 95 -11.03 9.28 -30.69
N LYS A 96 -10.14 8.89 -31.59
CA LYS A 96 -10.22 9.29 -33.00
C LYS A 96 -11.53 8.82 -33.67
N ALA A 97 -12.02 7.63 -33.34
CA ALA A 97 -13.31 7.13 -33.83
C ALA A 97 -14.50 7.96 -33.30
N LYS A 98 -14.35 8.62 -32.15
CA LYS A 98 -15.32 9.59 -31.60
C LYS A 98 -15.13 11.02 -32.15
N GLY A 99 -14.20 11.23 -33.08
CA GLY A 99 -13.88 12.54 -33.64
C GLY A 99 -13.09 13.46 -32.71
N VAL A 100 -12.33 12.89 -31.76
CA VAL A 100 -11.45 13.62 -30.86
C VAL A 100 -9.99 13.24 -31.15
N ASN A 101 -9.16 14.24 -31.42
CA ASN A 101 -7.72 14.09 -31.66
C ASN A 101 -6.99 14.15 -30.30
N VAL A 102 -6.67 12.99 -29.74
CA VAL A 102 -5.99 12.91 -28.44
C VAL A 102 -4.54 12.51 -28.64
N LYS A 103 -3.62 13.29 -28.04
CA LYS A 103 -2.22 12.94 -27.86
C LYS A 103 -2.00 12.55 -26.41
N VAL A 104 -1.60 11.30 -26.16
CA VAL A 104 -1.22 10.84 -24.81
C VAL A 104 0.29 10.64 -24.73
N THR A 105 0.90 11.08 -23.64
CA THR A 105 2.33 10.91 -23.37
C THR A 105 2.52 10.20 -22.05
N PHE A 106 3.30 9.13 -22.04
CA PHE A 106 3.73 8.45 -20.81
C PHE A 106 5.00 9.11 -20.27
N GLN A 107 5.02 9.41 -18.98
CA GLN A 107 6.14 9.96 -18.23
C GLN A 107 6.65 8.86 -17.28
N PRO A 108 7.65 8.06 -17.70
CA PRO A 108 8.17 6.96 -16.92
C PRO A 108 8.94 7.46 -15.68
N SER A 109 8.95 6.64 -14.65
CA SER A 109 9.84 6.76 -13.50
C SER A 109 10.33 5.37 -13.11
N GLY A 110 11.55 5.26 -12.61
CA GLY A 110 12.15 3.97 -12.21
C GLY A 110 12.96 4.14 -10.93
N VAL A 111 12.45 4.96 -10.00
CA VAL A 111 13.11 5.32 -8.74
C VAL A 111 12.48 4.56 -7.56
N ASP A 112 13.05 4.73 -6.36
CA ASP A 112 12.45 4.22 -5.14
C ASP A 112 11.06 4.84 -4.90
N ASP A 113 10.17 4.08 -4.23
CA ASP A 113 8.77 4.49 -4.07
C ASP A 113 8.62 5.82 -3.30
N GLU A 114 9.45 6.07 -2.28
CA GLU A 114 9.44 7.34 -1.56
C GLU A 114 9.94 8.51 -2.41
N GLN A 115 10.89 8.28 -3.32
CA GLN A 115 11.33 9.30 -4.28
C GLN A 115 10.22 9.61 -5.29
N TYR A 116 9.53 8.58 -5.79
CA TYR A 116 8.39 8.76 -6.68
C TYR A 116 7.25 9.50 -6.00
N LYS A 117 6.88 9.10 -4.79
CA LYS A 117 5.88 9.79 -3.94
C LYS A 117 6.21 11.27 -3.79
N THR A 118 7.46 11.56 -3.40
CA THR A 118 7.94 12.93 -3.21
C THR A 118 7.83 13.75 -4.49
N LYS A 119 8.25 13.18 -5.63
CA LYS A 119 8.13 13.84 -6.94
C LYS A 119 6.68 14.19 -7.25
N VAL A 120 5.77 13.23 -7.14
CA VAL A 120 4.34 13.45 -7.43
C VAL A 120 3.74 14.48 -6.47
N ALA A 121 4.07 14.42 -5.19
CA ALA A 121 3.61 15.42 -4.21
C ALA A 121 4.06 16.84 -4.56
N LEU A 122 5.32 17.01 -4.99
CA LEU A 122 5.85 18.30 -5.42
C LEU A 122 5.17 18.82 -6.70
N ASP A 123 4.95 17.93 -7.67
CA ASP A 123 4.23 18.24 -8.90
C ASP A 123 2.81 18.73 -8.59
N LEU A 124 2.06 18.01 -7.78
CA LEU A 124 0.70 18.38 -7.38
C LEU A 124 0.64 19.68 -6.55
N LYS A 125 1.58 19.85 -5.63
CA LYS A 125 1.72 21.08 -4.84
C LYS A 125 1.96 22.31 -5.72
N SER A 126 2.73 22.16 -6.80
CA SER A 126 2.96 23.21 -7.79
C SER A 126 1.85 23.34 -8.85
N ARG A 127 0.77 22.58 -8.71
CA ARG A 127 -0.36 22.47 -9.67
C ARG A 127 0.09 22.02 -11.07
N ALA A 128 1.10 21.19 -11.10
CA ALA A 128 1.65 20.56 -12.29
C ALA A 128 1.47 19.05 -12.21
N GLY A 129 2.22 18.32 -13.03
CA GLY A 129 2.21 16.86 -13.06
C GLY A 129 1.29 16.27 -14.11
N ALA A 130 1.31 14.95 -14.19
CA ALA A 130 0.53 14.20 -15.18
C ALA A 130 -0.97 14.25 -14.88
N ASP A 131 -1.79 14.12 -15.93
CA ASP A 131 -3.26 14.13 -15.83
C ASP A 131 -3.79 12.88 -15.14
N VAL A 132 -3.17 11.72 -15.41
CA VAL A 132 -3.46 10.43 -14.78
C VAL A 132 -2.19 9.91 -14.11
N MET A 133 -2.30 9.50 -12.88
CA MET A 133 -1.17 9.05 -12.04
C MET A 133 -1.44 7.66 -11.48
N ALA A 134 -0.48 6.75 -11.59
CA ALA A 134 -0.50 5.48 -10.87
C ALA A 134 0.20 5.67 -9.51
N LEU A 135 -0.53 5.47 -8.41
CA LEU A 135 -0.04 5.68 -7.05
C LEU A 135 -0.34 4.46 -6.17
N ASP A 136 0.46 4.26 -5.14
CA ASP A 136 0.13 3.30 -4.09
C ASP A 136 -1.07 3.80 -3.28
N GLY A 137 -2.01 2.90 -2.96
CA GLY A 137 -3.20 3.21 -2.18
C GLY A 137 -2.90 3.76 -0.79
N ILE A 138 -1.77 3.37 -0.20
CA ILE A 138 -1.33 3.88 1.11
C ILE A 138 -1.06 5.39 1.13
N TRP A 139 -0.90 6.05 -0.03
CA TRP A 139 -0.66 7.50 -0.09
C TRP A 139 -1.95 8.32 -0.21
N VAL A 140 -3.08 7.67 -0.46
CA VAL A 140 -4.35 8.35 -0.78
C VAL A 140 -4.78 9.30 0.33
N GLY A 141 -4.81 8.84 1.57
CA GLY A 141 -5.25 9.67 2.70
C GLY A 141 -4.31 10.85 2.97
N GLU A 142 -2.99 10.64 2.90
CA GLU A 142 -2.01 11.72 3.02
C GLU A 142 -2.21 12.78 1.93
N PHE A 143 -2.36 12.35 0.68
CA PHE A 143 -2.54 13.26 -0.45
C PHE A 143 -3.91 13.94 -0.44
N ALA A 144 -4.95 13.28 0.06
CA ALA A 144 -6.28 13.85 0.25
C ALA A 144 -6.26 14.94 1.36
N GLN A 145 -5.65 14.64 2.51
CA GLN A 145 -5.50 15.60 3.61
C GLN A 145 -4.66 16.82 3.22
N ALA A 146 -3.61 16.62 2.41
CA ALA A 146 -2.80 17.72 1.88
C ALA A 146 -3.49 18.50 0.75
N GLY A 147 -4.67 18.08 0.28
CA GLY A 147 -5.38 18.68 -0.84
C GLY A 147 -4.73 18.43 -2.20
N TYR A 148 -3.81 17.49 -2.28
CA TYR A 148 -3.11 17.09 -3.52
C TYR A 148 -4.00 16.19 -4.39
N LEU A 149 -4.85 15.38 -3.78
CA LEU A 149 -5.92 14.65 -4.45
C LEU A 149 -7.28 15.21 -4.05
N LYS A 150 -8.26 15.01 -4.90
CA LYS A 150 -9.67 15.31 -4.65
C LYS A 150 -10.52 14.09 -5.00
N PRO A 151 -11.72 13.97 -4.40
CA PRO A 151 -12.67 12.96 -4.81
C PRO A 151 -12.89 12.98 -6.32
N LEU A 152 -13.01 11.82 -6.95
CA LEU A 152 -13.21 11.71 -8.39
C LEU A 152 -14.41 12.54 -8.88
N SER A 153 -15.50 12.57 -8.09
CA SER A 153 -16.69 13.36 -8.38
C SER A 153 -16.42 14.86 -8.46
N ASP A 154 -15.47 15.35 -7.65
CA ASP A 154 -15.10 16.76 -7.62
C ASP A 154 -14.22 17.13 -8.82
N VAL A 155 -13.45 16.18 -9.36
CA VAL A 155 -12.54 16.40 -10.50
C VAL A 155 -13.27 16.18 -11.82
N ALA A 156 -13.98 15.08 -11.99
CA ALA A 156 -14.59 14.67 -13.26
C ALA A 156 -16.14 14.66 -13.25
N GLY A 157 -16.76 15.09 -12.15
CA GLY A 157 -18.22 15.22 -12.05
C GLY A 157 -18.94 13.93 -11.61
N ALA A 158 -20.26 14.04 -11.44
CA ALA A 158 -21.08 12.95 -10.88
C ALA A 158 -21.11 11.68 -11.75
N ASN A 159 -20.81 11.77 -13.05
CA ASN A 159 -20.78 10.63 -13.96
C ASN A 159 -19.73 9.56 -13.59
N VAL A 160 -18.77 9.89 -12.74
CA VAL A 160 -17.77 8.90 -12.27
C VAL A 160 -18.42 7.74 -11.50
N THR A 161 -19.53 7.98 -10.80
CA THR A 161 -20.24 6.97 -10.01
C THR A 161 -20.99 5.95 -10.85
N SER A 162 -21.28 6.27 -12.12
CA SER A 162 -22.00 5.40 -13.06
C SER A 162 -21.08 4.57 -13.96
N TRP A 163 -19.77 4.62 -13.73
CA TRP A 163 -18.85 3.75 -14.48
C TRP A 163 -19.16 2.27 -14.22
N GLU A 164 -19.38 1.53 -15.30
CA GLU A 164 -19.78 0.11 -15.23
C GLU A 164 -18.76 -0.78 -14.50
N GLY A 165 -17.47 -0.42 -14.56
CA GLY A 165 -16.40 -1.14 -13.92
C GLY A 165 -16.54 -1.24 -12.39
N TRP A 166 -17.26 -0.33 -11.74
CA TRP A 166 -17.49 -0.40 -10.29
C TRP A 166 -18.21 -1.66 -9.85
N SER A 167 -19.12 -2.18 -10.69
CA SER A 167 -19.84 -3.42 -10.41
C SER A 167 -18.92 -4.65 -10.37
N GLN A 168 -17.74 -4.55 -10.97
CA GLN A 168 -16.74 -5.61 -11.03
C GLN A 168 -15.68 -5.52 -9.94
N ILE A 169 -15.68 -4.45 -9.15
CA ILE A 169 -14.68 -4.20 -8.11
C ILE A 169 -15.36 -4.31 -6.75
N PRO A 170 -15.01 -5.31 -5.91
CA PRO A 170 -15.58 -5.44 -4.57
C PRO A 170 -15.43 -4.15 -3.76
N LYS A 171 -16.42 -3.85 -2.92
CA LYS A 171 -16.40 -2.63 -2.08
C LYS A 171 -15.17 -2.56 -1.18
N ALA A 172 -14.77 -3.70 -0.61
CA ALA A 172 -13.54 -3.79 0.15
C ALA A 172 -12.31 -3.37 -0.66
N VAL A 173 -12.22 -3.76 -1.95
CA VAL A 173 -11.11 -3.36 -2.84
C VAL A 173 -11.16 -1.87 -3.20
N GLN A 174 -12.38 -1.29 -3.32
CA GLN A 174 -12.53 0.14 -3.55
C GLN A 174 -11.99 0.97 -2.37
N ALA A 175 -11.95 0.42 -1.15
CA ALA A 175 -11.40 1.08 0.03
C ALA A 175 -9.93 1.46 -0.14
N ASN A 176 -9.14 0.70 -0.93
CA ASN A 176 -7.73 1.01 -1.21
C ASN A 176 -7.49 2.38 -1.90
N VAL A 177 -8.49 2.90 -2.60
CA VAL A 177 -8.44 4.21 -3.29
C VAL A 177 -9.45 5.19 -2.73
N SER A 178 -9.91 4.94 -1.50
CA SER A 178 -10.90 5.76 -0.80
C SER A 178 -10.30 6.38 0.47
N PHE A 179 -10.84 7.51 0.87
CA PHE A 179 -10.52 8.18 2.11
C PHE A 179 -11.75 8.94 2.61
N GLU A 180 -12.12 8.79 3.88
CA GLU A 180 -13.31 9.42 4.49
C GLU A 180 -14.57 9.20 3.63
N ASP A 181 -14.87 7.94 3.29
CA ASP A 181 -16.01 7.48 2.48
C ASP A 181 -16.10 8.07 1.06
N LYS A 182 -15.05 8.74 0.60
CA LYS A 182 -14.97 9.29 -0.76
C LYS A 182 -13.98 8.51 -1.61
N VAL A 183 -14.34 8.28 -2.86
CA VAL A 183 -13.51 7.59 -3.84
C VAL A 183 -12.61 8.58 -4.57
N TYR A 184 -11.32 8.34 -4.59
CA TYR A 184 -10.30 9.21 -5.20
C TYR A 184 -9.72 8.64 -6.50
N GLY A 185 -9.82 7.34 -6.73
CA GLY A 185 -9.22 6.67 -7.89
C GLY A 185 -9.95 5.39 -8.31
N ILE A 186 -9.41 4.71 -9.31
CA ILE A 186 -9.80 3.34 -9.70
C ILE A 186 -8.71 2.39 -9.18
N PRO A 187 -9.04 1.32 -8.42
CA PRO A 187 -8.05 0.34 -8.00
C PRO A 187 -7.39 -0.34 -9.21
N ALA A 188 -6.06 -0.39 -9.23
CA ALA A 188 -5.29 -1.03 -10.31
C ALA A 188 -5.12 -2.53 -10.09
N GLY A 189 -4.84 -2.92 -8.84
CA GLY A 189 -4.61 -4.29 -8.44
C GLY A 189 -4.76 -4.44 -6.95
N THR A 190 -4.76 -5.69 -6.51
CA THR A 190 -4.85 -6.04 -5.09
C THR A 190 -4.17 -7.39 -4.86
N ASP A 191 -4.09 -7.80 -3.62
CA ASP A 191 -3.58 -9.09 -3.16
C ASP A 191 -4.38 -9.54 -1.93
N GLY A 192 -4.15 -10.77 -1.44
CA GLY A 192 -4.81 -11.27 -0.24
C GLY A 192 -3.86 -12.07 0.63
N ARG A 193 -4.12 -12.08 1.93
CA ARG A 193 -3.40 -12.88 2.94
C ARG A 193 -4.25 -14.06 3.35
N VAL A 194 -3.56 -15.20 3.51
CA VAL A 194 -4.15 -16.47 3.93
C VAL A 194 -3.20 -17.19 4.89
N LEU A 195 -3.70 -18.17 5.57
CA LEU A 195 -2.87 -19.17 6.23
C LEU A 195 -2.49 -20.25 5.22
N TYR A 196 -1.21 -20.43 4.96
CA TYR A 196 -0.68 -21.59 4.25
C TYR A 196 -0.39 -22.70 5.25
N PHE A 197 -0.58 -23.94 4.86
CA PHE A 197 -0.18 -25.06 5.69
C PHE A 197 0.41 -26.23 4.87
N ASN A 198 1.38 -26.93 5.45
CA ASN A 198 2.03 -28.06 4.82
C ASN A 198 1.23 -29.33 5.05
N LYS A 199 0.56 -29.85 4.03
CA LYS A 199 -0.31 -31.04 4.12
C LYS A 199 0.43 -32.30 4.53
N LYS A 200 1.73 -32.45 4.20
CA LYS A 200 2.52 -33.61 4.64
C LYS A 200 2.74 -33.59 6.14
N LEU A 201 3.11 -32.43 6.69
CA LEU A 201 3.27 -32.26 8.12
C LEU A 201 1.93 -32.41 8.86
N PHE A 202 0.84 -31.90 8.28
CA PHE A 202 -0.50 -32.07 8.81
C PHE A 202 -0.89 -33.55 8.88
N ALA A 203 -0.64 -34.32 7.83
CA ALA A 203 -0.89 -35.76 7.84
C ALA A 203 -0.06 -36.49 8.91
N GLN A 204 1.23 -36.13 9.09
CA GLN A 204 2.09 -36.70 10.14
C GLN A 204 1.59 -36.35 11.54
N ALA A 205 1.03 -35.15 11.73
CA ALA A 205 0.47 -34.68 13.00
C ALA A 205 -0.99 -35.18 13.25
N GLY A 206 -1.58 -35.94 12.32
CA GLY A 206 -2.98 -36.36 12.39
C GLY A 206 -3.97 -35.20 12.26
N LEU A 207 -3.62 -34.17 11.49
CA LEU A 207 -4.46 -33.03 11.17
C LEU A 207 -5.16 -33.23 9.81
N PRO A 208 -6.37 -32.67 9.60
CA PRO A 208 -7.10 -32.82 8.34
C PRO A 208 -6.42 -32.10 7.17
N ALA A 209 -6.52 -32.68 5.97
CA ALA A 209 -5.95 -32.12 4.75
C ALA A 209 -6.73 -30.88 4.22
N ASP A 210 -7.96 -30.71 4.65
CA ASP A 210 -8.87 -29.60 4.33
C ASP A 210 -9.09 -28.66 5.53
N TRP A 211 -8.06 -28.51 6.35
CA TRP A 211 -8.09 -27.71 7.57
C TRP A 211 -8.54 -26.27 7.30
N GLN A 212 -9.57 -25.84 8.04
CA GLN A 212 -10.11 -24.48 8.03
C GLN A 212 -10.35 -24.05 9.48
N PRO A 213 -9.42 -23.30 10.10
CA PRO A 213 -9.55 -22.84 11.48
C PRO A 213 -10.71 -21.84 11.60
N LYS A 214 -11.42 -21.89 12.71
CA LYS A 214 -12.53 -20.99 13.04
C LYS A 214 -12.16 -19.96 14.11
N SER A 215 -11.00 -20.13 14.72
CA SER A 215 -10.51 -19.28 15.81
C SER A 215 -8.98 -19.29 15.85
N TRP A 216 -8.37 -18.36 16.58
CA TRP A 216 -6.94 -18.39 16.87
C TRP A 216 -6.56 -19.64 17.71
N GLN A 217 -7.47 -20.12 18.56
CA GLN A 217 -7.21 -21.34 19.32
C GLN A 217 -7.00 -22.56 18.42
N ASP A 218 -7.71 -22.65 17.29
CA ASP A 218 -7.52 -23.75 16.33
C ASP A 218 -6.11 -23.71 15.70
N ILE A 219 -5.52 -22.53 15.56
CA ILE A 219 -4.12 -22.37 15.09
C ILE A 219 -3.16 -22.89 16.16
N VAL A 220 -3.40 -22.54 17.43
CA VAL A 220 -2.59 -23.01 18.57
C VAL A 220 -2.68 -24.53 18.71
N ASP A 221 -3.88 -25.10 18.59
CA ASP A 221 -4.12 -26.54 18.73
C ASP A 221 -3.44 -27.33 17.59
N ALA A 222 -3.50 -26.81 16.35
CA ALA A 222 -2.79 -27.40 15.22
C ALA A 222 -1.25 -27.28 15.42
N GLY A 223 -0.77 -26.13 15.86
CA GLY A 223 0.63 -25.90 16.20
C GLY A 223 1.14 -26.85 17.27
N ALA A 224 0.36 -27.09 18.32
CA ALA A 224 0.71 -28.02 19.40
C ALA A 224 0.92 -29.46 18.88
N LYS A 225 0.09 -29.92 17.91
CA LYS A 225 0.27 -31.21 17.26
C LYS A 225 1.51 -31.25 16.37
N LEU A 226 1.73 -30.19 15.57
CA LEU A 226 2.89 -30.08 14.68
C LEU A 226 4.22 -30.06 15.45
N LYS A 227 4.25 -29.48 16.66
CA LYS A 227 5.42 -29.42 17.53
C LYS A 227 5.97 -30.81 17.87
N SER A 228 5.17 -31.87 17.82
CA SER A 228 5.63 -33.23 18.04
C SER A 228 6.56 -33.75 16.95
N ILE A 229 6.63 -33.09 15.80
CA ILE A 229 7.48 -33.47 14.65
C ILE A 229 8.85 -32.80 14.83
N GLN A 230 9.89 -33.58 14.95
CA GLN A 230 11.23 -33.06 15.17
C GLN A 230 11.74 -32.22 13.99
N GLY A 231 12.27 -31.03 14.27
CA GLY A 231 12.84 -30.12 13.28
C GLY A 231 11.80 -29.34 12.47
N VAL A 232 10.56 -29.28 12.97
CA VAL A 232 9.48 -28.50 12.39
C VAL A 232 9.17 -27.31 13.29
N ASP A 233 9.10 -26.12 12.70
CA ASP A 233 8.53 -24.91 13.28
C ASP A 233 7.01 -24.95 13.06
N PRO A 234 6.22 -25.10 14.12
CA PRO A 234 4.77 -25.33 13.99
C PRO A 234 4.00 -24.22 13.29
N VAL A 235 4.30 -22.96 13.67
CA VAL A 235 3.58 -21.76 13.19
C VAL A 235 4.59 -20.65 12.94
N GLN A 236 4.43 -19.94 11.84
CA GLN A 236 5.19 -18.74 11.51
C GLN A 236 4.23 -17.60 11.19
N ILE A 237 4.19 -16.61 12.05
CA ILE A 237 3.49 -15.33 11.87
C ILE A 237 4.50 -14.22 12.16
N ASN A 238 4.72 -13.32 11.18
CA ASN A 238 5.78 -12.31 11.28
C ASN A 238 5.61 -11.43 12.52
N ALA A 239 6.70 -11.27 13.28
CA ALA A 239 6.81 -10.44 14.48
C ALA A 239 8.16 -9.73 14.53
N GLY A 240 8.31 -8.76 15.42
CA GLY A 240 9.55 -8.02 15.61
C GLY A 240 9.79 -6.93 14.57
N THR A 241 10.95 -6.28 14.68
CA THR A 241 11.32 -5.14 13.82
C THR A 241 12.15 -5.55 12.60
N ALA A 242 12.73 -6.75 12.61
CA ALA A 242 13.68 -7.17 11.58
C ALA A 242 13.02 -7.34 10.20
N MET A 243 11.74 -7.70 10.15
CA MET A 243 10.98 -7.87 8.90
C MET A 243 10.26 -6.59 8.47
N GLY A 244 10.36 -5.50 9.23
CA GLY A 244 9.77 -4.21 8.90
C GLY A 244 8.25 -4.28 8.68
N GLU A 245 7.77 -3.66 7.62
CA GLU A 245 6.34 -3.61 7.29
C GLU A 245 5.71 -5.00 7.07
N ALA A 246 6.49 -6.03 6.75
CA ALA A 246 5.96 -7.39 6.64
C ALA A 246 5.42 -7.91 7.98
N THR A 247 6.02 -7.52 9.12
CA THR A 247 5.46 -7.82 10.45
C THR A 247 4.06 -7.22 10.61
N THR A 248 3.88 -5.97 10.21
CA THR A 248 2.59 -5.27 10.35
C THR A 248 1.56 -5.87 9.39
N MET A 249 1.90 -6.01 8.12
CA MET A 249 0.95 -6.42 7.07
C MET A 249 0.62 -7.91 7.07
N GLN A 250 1.58 -8.78 7.36
CA GLN A 250 1.40 -10.24 7.30
C GLN A 250 1.09 -10.83 8.68
N GLY A 251 1.21 -10.06 9.76
CA GLY A 251 1.02 -10.53 11.12
C GLY A 251 0.00 -9.69 11.88
N VAL A 252 0.41 -8.49 12.30
CA VAL A 252 -0.35 -7.71 13.31
C VAL A 252 -1.71 -7.25 12.80
N LEU A 253 -1.79 -6.64 11.60
CA LEU A 253 -3.05 -6.07 11.12
C LEU A 253 -4.14 -7.09 10.82
N PRO A 254 -3.85 -8.27 10.19
CA PRO A 254 -4.86 -9.32 10.06
C PRO A 254 -5.38 -9.79 11.42
N LEU A 255 -4.49 -9.95 12.40
CA LEU A 255 -4.90 -10.35 13.75
C LEU A 255 -5.70 -9.24 14.44
N LEU A 256 -5.31 -7.98 14.28
CA LEU A 256 -6.05 -6.85 14.84
C LEU A 256 -7.48 -6.78 14.27
N ALA A 257 -7.63 -6.96 12.94
CA ALA A 257 -8.93 -7.07 12.31
C ALA A 257 -9.73 -8.27 12.84
N GLY A 258 -9.07 -9.40 13.09
CA GLY A 258 -9.66 -10.58 13.72
C GLY A 258 -10.07 -10.38 15.19
N ALA A 259 -9.46 -9.44 15.89
CA ALA A 259 -9.85 -8.99 17.24
C ALA A 259 -10.91 -7.88 17.22
N GLY A 260 -11.49 -7.56 16.05
CA GLY A 260 -12.59 -6.61 15.90
C GLY A 260 -12.17 -5.14 15.80
N ALA A 261 -10.89 -4.84 15.53
CA ALA A 261 -10.41 -3.47 15.42
C ALA A 261 -9.59 -3.24 14.15
N GLU A 262 -9.81 -2.10 13.52
CA GLU A 262 -8.88 -1.55 12.53
C GLU A 262 -7.86 -0.67 13.25
N ILE A 263 -6.65 -0.56 12.69
CA ILE A 263 -5.57 0.24 13.30
C ILE A 263 -5.93 1.72 13.41
N TYR A 264 -6.80 2.19 12.53
CA TYR A 264 -7.37 3.55 12.53
C TYR A 264 -8.84 3.49 12.19
N SER A 265 -9.71 3.98 13.05
CA SER A 265 -11.15 4.10 12.85
C SER A 265 -11.71 5.28 13.62
N ASP A 266 -12.79 5.88 13.14
CA ASP A 266 -13.49 7.00 13.79
C ASP A 266 -12.56 8.18 14.17
N GLY A 267 -11.56 8.45 13.34
CA GLY A 267 -10.59 9.52 13.55
C GLY A 267 -9.51 9.21 14.60
N LYS A 268 -9.45 7.99 15.12
CA LYS A 268 -8.51 7.59 16.17
C LYS A 268 -7.66 6.39 15.78
N TRP A 269 -6.42 6.40 16.24
CA TRP A 269 -5.51 5.28 16.16
C TRP A 269 -5.70 4.32 17.35
N GLN A 270 -5.55 3.04 17.12
CA GLN A 270 -5.53 2.08 18.21
C GLN A 270 -4.24 2.30 19.04
N GLY A 271 -4.42 2.57 20.31
CA GLY A 271 -3.34 2.61 21.28
C GLY A 271 -3.31 1.34 22.12
N ASP A 272 -3.17 1.50 23.44
CA ASP A 272 -3.27 0.39 24.40
C ASP A 272 -4.74 -0.02 24.59
N THR A 273 -5.30 -0.72 23.61
CA THR A 273 -6.67 -1.19 23.61
C THR A 273 -6.77 -2.70 23.86
N LYS A 274 -7.97 -3.16 24.21
CA LYS A 274 -8.25 -4.60 24.38
C LYS A 274 -7.82 -5.40 23.14
N ALA A 275 -8.15 -4.94 21.92
CA ALA A 275 -7.81 -5.63 20.69
C ALA A 275 -6.29 -5.76 20.49
N VAL A 276 -5.52 -4.71 20.76
CA VAL A 276 -4.05 -4.75 20.70
C VAL A 276 -3.50 -5.71 21.73
N ARG A 277 -4.00 -5.69 22.98
CA ARG A 277 -3.61 -6.65 24.02
C ARG A 277 -3.91 -8.09 23.65
N GLU A 278 -5.04 -8.37 23.00
CA GLU A 278 -5.41 -9.69 22.53
C GLU A 278 -4.43 -10.19 21.45
N VAL A 279 -4.04 -9.34 20.49
CA VAL A 279 -3.02 -9.66 19.49
C VAL A 279 -1.67 -9.99 20.15
N LEU A 280 -1.20 -9.14 21.05
CA LEU A 280 0.06 -9.37 21.75
C LEU A 280 0.01 -10.62 22.63
N THR A 281 -1.15 -10.94 23.22
CA THR A 281 -1.38 -12.18 23.98
C THR A 281 -1.25 -13.40 23.08
N PHE A 282 -1.80 -13.35 21.88
CA PHE A 282 -1.69 -14.44 20.93
C PHE A 282 -0.24 -14.71 20.51
N TYR A 283 0.53 -13.67 20.18
CA TYR A 283 1.98 -13.82 19.92
C TYR A 283 2.71 -14.41 21.11
N LYS A 284 2.42 -13.91 22.30
CA LYS A 284 3.03 -14.43 23.52
C LYS A 284 2.70 -15.90 23.76
N GLN A 285 1.44 -16.31 23.50
CA GLN A 285 1.01 -17.70 23.62
C GLN A 285 1.77 -18.62 22.65
N LEU A 286 1.95 -18.21 21.38
CA LEU A 286 2.72 -18.98 20.40
C LEU A 286 4.18 -19.18 20.85
N LEU A 287 4.80 -18.11 21.33
CA LEU A 287 6.21 -18.11 21.78
C LEU A 287 6.40 -18.90 23.08
N ASP A 288 5.53 -18.71 24.08
CA ASP A 288 5.63 -19.38 25.38
C ASP A 288 5.41 -20.88 25.27
N GLN A 289 4.53 -21.30 24.34
CA GLN A 289 4.30 -22.69 24.03
C GLN A 289 5.37 -23.27 23.08
N GLY A 290 6.32 -22.49 22.59
CA GLY A 290 7.35 -22.89 21.62
C GLY A 290 6.75 -23.38 20.32
N LEU A 291 5.71 -22.71 19.84
CA LEU A 291 5.05 -22.96 18.55
C LEU A 291 5.63 -22.10 17.44
N GLU A 292 6.42 -21.08 17.76
CA GLU A 292 7.02 -20.13 16.85
C GLU A 292 8.52 -19.98 17.11
N ASP A 293 9.34 -19.94 16.03
CA ASP A 293 10.80 -19.77 16.17
C ASP A 293 11.17 -18.29 16.28
N LYS A 294 11.75 -17.93 17.44
CA LYS A 294 12.28 -16.58 17.70
C LYS A 294 13.39 -16.17 16.73
N ASN A 295 14.14 -17.12 16.16
CA ASN A 295 15.24 -16.80 15.27
C ASN A 295 14.75 -16.17 13.96
N PHE A 296 13.64 -16.64 13.39
CA PHE A 296 13.03 -15.99 12.24
C PHE A 296 12.63 -14.54 12.54
N GLN A 297 12.08 -14.30 13.73
CA GLN A 297 11.59 -12.97 14.12
C GLN A 297 12.72 -11.94 14.33
N GLN A 298 13.94 -12.41 14.62
CA GLN A 298 15.09 -11.57 14.92
C GLN A 298 16.09 -11.45 13.78
N ALA A 299 16.03 -12.33 12.78
CA ALA A 299 16.95 -12.35 11.65
C ALA A 299 16.60 -11.29 10.62
N ALA A 300 17.58 -10.54 10.11
CA ALA A 300 17.38 -9.51 9.08
C ALA A 300 16.72 -10.03 7.79
N LYS A 301 16.85 -11.32 7.48
CA LYS A 301 16.18 -12.01 6.38
C LYS A 301 15.24 -13.12 6.89
N GLY A 302 14.69 -12.96 8.07
CA GLY A 302 13.89 -13.99 8.72
C GLY A 302 12.67 -14.40 7.91
N ARG A 303 12.03 -13.47 7.22
CA ARG A 303 10.92 -13.75 6.31
C ARG A 303 11.35 -14.66 5.16
N ASP A 304 12.44 -14.35 4.45
CA ASP A 304 12.95 -15.17 3.34
C ASP A 304 13.40 -16.54 3.85
N GLN A 305 14.03 -16.60 5.04
CA GLN A 305 14.42 -17.85 5.67
C GLN A 305 13.21 -18.73 6.01
N SER A 306 12.12 -18.13 6.47
CA SER A 306 10.86 -18.86 6.76
C SER A 306 10.22 -19.40 5.47
N PHE A 307 10.35 -18.69 4.36
CA PHE A 307 9.90 -19.15 3.05
C PHE A 307 10.66 -20.40 2.58
N ALA A 308 11.99 -20.34 2.61
CA ALA A 308 12.83 -21.47 2.29
C ALA A 308 12.54 -22.67 3.22
N ALA A 309 12.38 -22.42 4.53
CA ALA A 309 12.04 -23.46 5.50
C ALA A 309 10.66 -24.09 5.22
N PHE A 310 9.67 -23.31 4.81
CA PHE A 310 8.38 -23.84 4.41
C PHE A 310 8.50 -24.73 3.14
N ALA A 311 9.21 -24.26 2.12
CA ALA A 311 9.47 -25.02 0.90
C ALA A 311 10.20 -26.33 1.16
N ASP A 312 11.11 -26.34 2.13
CA ASP A 312 11.85 -27.52 2.65
C ASP A 312 10.99 -28.46 3.54
N GLY A 313 9.73 -28.10 3.82
CA GLY A 313 8.87 -28.90 4.70
C GLY A 313 9.22 -28.79 6.18
N LYS A 314 9.79 -27.65 6.63
CA LYS A 314 10.20 -27.41 8.02
C LYS A 314 9.28 -26.41 8.74
N VAL A 315 8.29 -25.81 8.07
CA VAL A 315 7.28 -24.95 8.67
C VAL A 315 5.90 -25.55 8.43
N GLY A 316 5.11 -25.64 9.51
CA GLY A 316 3.79 -26.26 9.48
C GLY A 316 2.70 -25.33 8.96
N ILE A 317 2.58 -24.14 9.55
CA ILE A 317 1.60 -23.10 9.21
C ILE A 317 2.36 -21.78 8.99
N LEU A 318 2.02 -21.05 7.91
CA LEU A 318 2.60 -19.76 7.58
C LEU A 318 1.50 -18.76 7.22
N LEU A 319 1.47 -17.59 7.87
CA LEU A 319 0.59 -16.48 7.50
C LEU A 319 1.31 -15.57 6.50
N GLU A 320 0.84 -15.54 5.24
CA GLU A 320 1.48 -14.74 4.17
C GLU A 320 0.50 -14.31 3.07
N GLY A 321 0.98 -13.38 2.25
CA GLY A 321 0.29 -12.93 1.05
C GLY A 321 0.42 -13.88 -0.13
N ASP A 322 -0.38 -13.66 -1.16
CA ASP A 322 -0.34 -14.45 -2.40
C ASP A 322 0.98 -14.37 -3.16
N TYR A 323 1.82 -13.39 -2.84
CA TYR A 323 3.19 -13.31 -3.32
C TYR A 323 3.99 -14.58 -3.01
N PHE A 324 3.83 -15.14 -1.80
CA PHE A 324 4.46 -16.40 -1.42
C PHE A 324 4.14 -17.51 -2.42
N TRP A 325 2.86 -17.71 -2.76
CA TRP A 325 2.42 -18.73 -3.70
C TRP A 325 2.93 -18.52 -5.13
N ARG A 326 2.74 -17.31 -5.67
CA ARG A 326 2.97 -17.06 -7.10
C ARG A 326 4.41 -16.70 -7.46
N SER A 327 5.21 -16.24 -6.49
CA SER A 327 6.59 -15.77 -6.75
C SER A 327 7.65 -16.52 -5.94
N VAL A 328 7.37 -16.94 -4.71
CA VAL A 328 8.37 -17.64 -3.88
C VAL A 328 8.37 -19.12 -4.15
N ILE A 329 7.28 -19.83 -3.89
CA ILE A 329 7.18 -21.29 -4.05
C ILE A 329 6.68 -21.72 -5.43
N ASN A 330 6.72 -20.83 -6.42
CA ASN A 330 6.34 -21.17 -7.79
C ASN A 330 7.25 -22.28 -8.32
N PRO A 331 6.71 -23.43 -8.82
CA PRO A 331 7.50 -24.57 -9.23
C PRO A 331 8.51 -24.30 -10.36
N ASP A 332 8.17 -23.35 -11.25
CA ASP A 332 8.94 -23.11 -12.47
C ASP A 332 9.98 -22.00 -12.33
N LYS A 333 9.68 -20.98 -11.52
CA LYS A 333 10.48 -19.74 -11.47
C LYS A 333 10.38 -19.01 -10.11
N GLY A 334 10.08 -19.73 -9.04
CA GLY A 334 10.08 -19.16 -7.70
C GLY A 334 11.47 -18.93 -7.15
N ASP A 335 11.58 -18.08 -6.13
CA ASP A 335 12.84 -17.87 -5.41
C ASP A 335 13.25 -19.13 -4.62
N ASP A 336 12.26 -19.84 -4.03
CA ASP A 336 12.38 -21.13 -3.35
C ASP A 336 11.41 -22.15 -4.00
N PRO A 337 11.69 -22.67 -5.21
CA PRO A 337 10.72 -23.38 -6.02
C PRO A 337 10.32 -24.71 -5.39
N MET A 338 9.03 -24.93 -5.18
CA MET A 338 8.46 -26.14 -4.61
C MET A 338 7.72 -26.94 -5.68
N ALA A 339 8.35 -27.97 -6.25
CA ALA A 339 7.77 -28.80 -7.30
C ALA A 339 6.44 -29.45 -6.88
N SER A 340 6.30 -29.77 -5.60
CA SER A 340 5.09 -30.38 -5.01
C SER A 340 4.06 -29.36 -4.49
N ARG A 341 4.24 -28.06 -4.77
CA ARG A 341 3.37 -27.00 -4.27
C ARG A 341 1.87 -27.32 -4.37
N ASN A 342 1.44 -27.75 -5.54
CA ASN A 342 0.02 -27.96 -5.83
C ASN A 342 -0.60 -29.14 -5.07
N THR A 343 0.21 -30.08 -4.57
CA THR A 343 -0.23 -31.24 -3.80
C THR A 343 -0.02 -31.08 -2.30
N ASP A 344 1.11 -30.48 -1.93
CA ASP A 344 1.58 -30.48 -0.54
C ASP A 344 1.21 -29.19 0.24
N VAL A 345 0.82 -28.13 -0.46
CA VAL A 345 0.40 -26.89 0.18
C VAL A 345 -1.12 -26.80 0.24
N GLY A 346 -1.63 -26.54 1.44
CA GLY A 346 -3.00 -26.15 1.68
C GLY A 346 -3.08 -24.66 2.05
N TRP A 347 -4.29 -24.14 2.00
CA TRP A 347 -4.57 -22.77 2.43
C TRP A 347 -5.91 -22.70 3.16
N ALA A 348 -6.01 -21.72 4.04
CA ALA A 348 -7.20 -21.43 4.82
C ALA A 348 -7.38 -19.93 4.98
N PHE A 349 -8.60 -19.51 5.30
CA PHE A 349 -8.82 -18.15 5.78
C PHE A 349 -8.00 -17.85 7.04
N ILE A 350 -7.68 -16.58 7.25
CA ILE A 350 -7.27 -16.10 8.57
C ILE A 350 -8.56 -15.99 9.40
N PRO A 351 -8.71 -16.75 10.47
CA PRO A 351 -9.91 -16.67 11.29
C PRO A 351 -9.90 -15.40 12.13
N ALA A 352 -11.07 -14.91 12.49
CA ALA A 352 -11.20 -13.99 13.61
C ALA A 352 -10.73 -14.68 14.91
N ARG A 353 -10.50 -13.92 15.98
CA ARG A 353 -10.09 -14.46 17.28
C ARG A 353 -11.03 -15.59 17.75
N GLU A 354 -12.30 -15.40 17.54
CA GLU A 354 -13.38 -16.37 17.68
C GLU A 354 -14.50 -16.01 16.68
N PRO A 355 -15.41 -16.91 16.35
CA PRO A 355 -16.49 -16.62 15.40
C PRO A 355 -17.24 -15.34 15.77
N GLY A 356 -17.43 -14.46 14.80
CA GLY A 356 -18.10 -13.16 14.97
C GLY A 356 -17.28 -12.06 15.65
N SER A 357 -16.02 -12.30 16.01
CA SER A 357 -15.19 -11.27 16.68
C SER A 357 -14.44 -10.35 15.73
N GLY A 358 -14.41 -10.66 14.45
CA GLY A 358 -13.73 -9.81 13.46
C GLY A 358 -14.41 -8.46 13.25
N VAL A 359 -13.72 -7.54 12.60
CA VAL A 359 -14.29 -6.23 12.24
C VAL A 359 -15.61 -6.44 11.49
N GLY A 360 -16.65 -5.71 11.91
CA GLY A 360 -17.99 -5.85 11.35
C GLY A 360 -18.71 -7.17 11.71
N GLY A 361 -18.23 -7.92 12.70
CA GLY A 361 -18.82 -9.19 13.11
C GLY A 361 -18.48 -10.36 12.20
N THR A 362 -17.37 -10.29 11.48
CA THR A 362 -16.93 -11.34 10.55
C THR A 362 -16.26 -12.50 11.28
N ASP A 363 -16.37 -13.71 10.69
CA ASP A 363 -15.67 -14.91 11.16
C ASP A 363 -14.25 -15.01 10.60
N GLN A 364 -13.97 -14.26 9.54
CA GLN A 364 -12.73 -14.35 8.77
C GLN A 364 -12.29 -12.95 8.36
N VAL A 365 -10.98 -12.76 8.23
CA VAL A 365 -10.39 -11.48 7.89
C VAL A 365 -9.23 -11.67 6.91
N SER A 366 -8.86 -10.59 6.24
CA SER A 366 -7.61 -10.50 5.50
C SER A 366 -7.13 -9.06 5.46
N MET A 367 -5.88 -8.88 5.06
CA MET A 367 -5.33 -7.59 4.67
C MET A 367 -4.97 -7.60 3.20
N SER A 368 -5.13 -6.48 2.54
CA SER A 368 -4.73 -6.29 1.15
C SER A 368 -3.91 -5.02 0.99
N GLY A 369 -3.10 -5.01 -0.04
CA GLY A 369 -2.37 -3.85 -0.53
C GLY A 369 -2.76 -3.57 -1.99
N GLY A 370 -2.02 -2.69 -2.63
CA GLY A 370 -2.17 -2.36 -4.02
C GLY A 370 -2.24 -0.86 -4.26
N GLY A 371 -2.23 -0.52 -5.53
CA GLY A 371 -2.30 0.86 -5.99
C GLY A 371 -3.58 1.16 -6.76
N GLY A 372 -3.64 2.36 -7.30
CA GLY A 372 -4.74 2.83 -8.12
C GLY A 372 -4.30 3.85 -9.15
N TYR A 373 -5.24 4.20 -9.99
CA TYR A 373 -5.13 5.30 -10.95
C TYR A 373 -5.91 6.50 -10.43
N PHE A 374 -5.29 7.68 -10.48
CA PHE A 374 -5.82 8.90 -9.88
C PHE A 374 -5.78 10.05 -10.88
N LEU A 375 -6.74 10.96 -10.79
CA LEU A 375 -6.76 12.18 -11.59
C LEU A 375 -6.03 13.31 -10.89
N ASN A 376 -5.25 14.06 -11.65
CA ASN A 376 -4.72 15.34 -11.19
C ASN A 376 -5.87 16.35 -11.07
N PRO A 377 -6.14 16.93 -9.88
CA PRO A 377 -7.20 17.93 -9.71
C PRO A 377 -7.03 19.19 -10.55
N ASN A 378 -5.83 19.41 -11.11
CA ASN A 378 -5.50 20.56 -11.93
C ASN A 378 -5.44 20.22 -13.43
N THR A 379 -5.88 19.01 -13.84
CA THR A 379 -5.94 18.65 -15.27
C THR A 379 -6.79 19.64 -16.06
N LYS A 380 -6.35 19.98 -17.26
CA LYS A 380 -7.10 20.87 -18.17
C LYS A 380 -8.25 20.14 -18.87
N PHE A 381 -8.27 18.81 -18.86
CA PHE A 381 -9.19 17.97 -19.60
C PHE A 381 -9.81 16.89 -18.67
N PRO A 382 -10.58 17.26 -17.62
CA PRO A 382 -11.05 16.32 -16.61
C PRO A 382 -11.87 15.15 -17.18
N GLN A 383 -12.75 15.43 -18.16
CA GLN A 383 -13.59 14.39 -18.79
C GLN A 383 -12.74 13.41 -19.62
N GLN A 384 -11.81 13.92 -20.41
CA GLN A 384 -10.97 13.08 -21.27
C GLN A 384 -9.93 12.31 -20.45
N ALA A 385 -9.43 12.90 -19.36
CA ALA A 385 -8.56 12.20 -18.40
C ALA A 385 -9.33 11.09 -17.67
N TRP A 386 -10.60 11.33 -17.32
CA TRP A 386 -11.48 10.30 -16.77
C TRP A 386 -11.75 9.17 -17.78
N GLU A 387 -12.03 9.47 -19.03
CA GLU A 387 -12.17 8.45 -20.08
C GLU A 387 -10.89 7.61 -20.26
N LEU A 388 -9.71 8.24 -20.16
CA LEU A 388 -8.42 7.53 -20.18
C LEU A 388 -8.27 6.61 -18.96
N MET A 389 -8.64 7.08 -17.79
CA MET A 389 -8.57 6.28 -16.57
C MET A 389 -9.56 5.10 -16.58
N GLN A 390 -10.78 5.30 -17.12
CA GLN A 390 -11.72 4.22 -17.37
C GLN A 390 -11.16 3.18 -18.35
N PHE A 391 -10.52 3.65 -19.43
CA PHE A 391 -9.88 2.76 -20.40
C PHE A 391 -8.78 1.92 -19.76
N ILE A 392 -7.90 2.54 -18.96
CA ILE A 392 -6.84 1.87 -18.21
C ILE A 392 -7.43 0.80 -17.27
N GLY A 393 -8.52 1.11 -16.57
CA GLY A 393 -9.24 0.21 -15.67
C GLY A 393 -10.19 -0.78 -16.36
N SER A 394 -10.22 -0.83 -17.69
CA SER A 394 -11.09 -1.76 -18.43
C SER A 394 -10.56 -3.19 -18.39
N ALA A 395 -11.48 -4.17 -18.54
CA ALA A 395 -11.11 -5.58 -18.60
C ALA A 395 -10.09 -5.88 -19.70
N ASP A 396 -10.26 -5.30 -20.88
CA ASP A 396 -9.38 -5.54 -22.02
C ASP A 396 -7.96 -4.99 -21.77
N ALA A 397 -7.87 -3.80 -21.18
CA ALA A 397 -6.56 -3.20 -20.86
C ALA A 397 -5.82 -3.99 -19.76
N ILE A 398 -6.54 -4.43 -18.73
CA ILE A 398 -5.95 -5.26 -17.67
C ILE A 398 -5.51 -6.63 -18.22
N ASN A 399 -6.33 -7.29 -19.05
CA ASN A 399 -5.94 -8.55 -19.70
C ASN A 399 -4.67 -8.39 -20.56
N ALA A 400 -4.55 -7.26 -21.27
CA ALA A 400 -3.35 -6.95 -22.04
C ALA A 400 -2.11 -6.78 -21.14
N LEU A 401 -2.24 -6.14 -19.98
CA LEU A 401 -1.15 -6.01 -19.00
C LEU A 401 -0.69 -7.37 -18.47
N LEU A 402 -1.63 -8.26 -18.19
CA LEU A 402 -1.30 -9.56 -17.58
C LEU A 402 -0.56 -10.51 -18.53
N HIS A 403 -0.66 -10.35 -19.84
CA HIS A 403 -0.04 -11.24 -20.82
C HIS A 403 -0.24 -12.74 -20.53
N GLY A 404 -1.40 -13.11 -20.00
CA GLY A 404 -1.72 -14.47 -19.58
C GLY A 404 -1.17 -14.91 -18.21
N SER A 405 -0.50 -14.02 -17.50
CA SER A 405 -0.03 -14.31 -16.13
C SER A 405 -1.20 -14.36 -15.14
N ALA A 406 -1.19 -15.36 -14.27
CA ALA A 406 -2.15 -15.45 -13.16
C ALA A 406 -1.75 -14.48 -12.03
N LYS A 407 -2.50 -13.40 -11.89
CA LYS A 407 -2.33 -12.41 -10.82
C LYS A 407 -3.71 -11.86 -10.44
N VAL A 408 -3.97 -11.72 -9.15
CA VAL A 408 -5.20 -11.11 -8.65
C VAL A 408 -5.26 -9.65 -9.09
N THR A 409 -6.35 -9.26 -9.72
CA THR A 409 -6.65 -7.89 -10.13
C THR A 409 -7.79 -7.32 -9.28
N ALA A 410 -8.03 -6.04 -9.39
CA ALA A 410 -9.19 -5.42 -8.73
C ALA A 410 -10.53 -5.90 -9.32
N ARG A 411 -10.57 -6.39 -10.57
CA ARG A 411 -11.81 -6.75 -11.30
C ARG A 411 -12.12 -8.24 -11.23
N GLN A 412 -13.31 -8.55 -10.74
CA GLN A 412 -13.79 -9.95 -10.65
C GLN A 412 -14.00 -10.61 -12.01
N ASP A 413 -14.48 -9.89 -13.02
CA ASP A 413 -14.70 -10.41 -14.38
C ASP A 413 -13.38 -10.78 -15.10
N VAL A 414 -12.28 -10.10 -14.79
CA VAL A 414 -10.94 -10.45 -15.26
C VAL A 414 -10.42 -11.65 -14.46
N ASN A 415 -10.51 -11.60 -13.14
CA ASN A 415 -10.04 -12.65 -12.25
C ASN A 415 -10.69 -14.01 -12.57
N ALA A 416 -12.00 -14.03 -12.82
CA ALA A 416 -12.73 -15.25 -13.19
C ALA A 416 -12.14 -15.98 -14.40
N LYS A 417 -11.50 -15.24 -15.32
CA LYS A 417 -10.86 -15.81 -16.52
C LYS A 417 -9.40 -16.18 -16.29
N VAL A 418 -8.62 -15.21 -15.76
CA VAL A 418 -7.17 -15.37 -15.68
C VAL A 418 -6.73 -16.29 -14.54
N LEU A 419 -7.56 -16.42 -13.49
CA LEU A 419 -7.26 -17.25 -12.31
C LEU A 419 -7.90 -18.63 -12.38
N ALA A 420 -8.71 -18.96 -13.38
CA ALA A 420 -9.51 -20.20 -13.43
C ALA A 420 -8.69 -21.49 -13.29
N LYS A 421 -7.40 -21.45 -13.59
CA LYS A 421 -6.47 -22.60 -13.46
C LYS A 421 -5.64 -22.58 -12.17
N ASP A 422 -5.78 -21.55 -11.36
CA ASP A 422 -5.07 -21.43 -10.07
C ASP A 422 -6.08 -21.40 -8.92
N PRO A 423 -6.25 -22.53 -8.21
CA PRO A 423 -7.28 -22.65 -7.18
C PRO A 423 -7.09 -21.69 -6.01
N LEU A 424 -5.82 -21.38 -5.62
CA LEU A 424 -5.56 -20.43 -4.54
C LEU A 424 -5.90 -19.01 -4.94
N LEU A 425 -5.44 -18.56 -6.11
CA LEU A 425 -5.71 -17.19 -6.54
C LEU A 425 -7.20 -16.98 -6.84
N SER A 426 -7.91 -18.01 -7.33
CA SER A 426 -9.37 -17.99 -7.42
C SER A 426 -10.03 -17.86 -6.04
N PHE A 427 -9.58 -18.65 -5.07
CA PHE A 427 -10.07 -18.58 -3.69
C PHE A 427 -9.85 -17.18 -3.10
N ILE A 428 -8.66 -16.60 -3.30
CA ILE A 428 -8.37 -15.22 -2.84
C ILE A 428 -9.32 -14.23 -3.49
N SER A 429 -9.46 -14.26 -4.80
CA SER A 429 -10.32 -13.32 -5.52
C SER A 429 -11.79 -13.42 -5.11
N GLU A 430 -12.32 -14.62 -4.96
CA GLU A 430 -13.75 -14.86 -4.74
C GLU A 430 -14.15 -14.79 -3.26
N LYS A 431 -13.26 -15.23 -2.37
CA LYS A 431 -13.60 -15.47 -0.96
C LYS A 431 -12.86 -14.55 0.00
N VAL A 432 -11.58 -14.27 -0.26
CA VAL A 432 -10.74 -13.47 0.65
C VAL A 432 -10.92 -11.97 0.42
N LEU A 433 -10.94 -11.50 -0.82
CA LEU A 433 -11.11 -10.07 -1.10
C LEU A 433 -12.40 -9.45 -0.54
N PRO A 434 -13.53 -10.14 -0.42
CA PRO A 434 -14.72 -9.57 0.20
C PRO A 434 -14.56 -9.24 1.70
N VAL A 435 -13.62 -9.88 2.39
CA VAL A 435 -13.37 -9.70 3.84
C VAL A 435 -12.02 -9.04 4.12
N THR A 436 -11.42 -8.43 3.12
CA THR A 436 -10.11 -7.78 3.27
C THR A 436 -10.23 -6.36 3.79
N HIS A 437 -9.20 -5.94 4.52
CA HIS A 437 -9.01 -4.58 5.02
C HIS A 437 -7.76 -3.97 4.40
N TYR A 438 -7.60 -2.66 4.51
CA TYR A 438 -6.46 -1.93 3.99
C TYR A 438 -5.79 -1.10 5.08
N ARG A 439 -4.51 -0.83 4.90
CA ARG A 439 -3.78 0.12 5.75
C ARG A 439 -4.37 1.52 5.59
N PRO A 440 -4.45 2.31 6.68
CA PRO A 440 -4.83 3.70 6.54
C PRO A 440 -3.75 4.47 5.78
N GLY A 441 -4.13 5.14 4.70
CA GLY A 441 -3.21 5.91 3.85
C GLY A 441 -2.78 7.25 4.45
N LEU A 442 -2.47 7.30 5.75
CA LEU A 442 -2.17 8.52 6.51
C LEU A 442 -0.66 8.70 6.69
N ALA A 443 -0.18 9.94 6.60
CA ALA A 443 1.25 10.27 6.67
C ALA A 443 1.95 9.76 7.95
N VAL A 444 1.23 9.62 9.04
CA VAL A 444 1.77 9.13 10.31
C VAL A 444 1.80 7.60 10.40
N TYR A 445 1.13 6.88 9.49
CA TYR A 445 1.04 5.42 9.54
C TYR A 445 2.40 4.70 9.67
N PRO A 446 3.46 5.07 8.93
CA PRO A 446 4.76 4.41 9.09
C PRO A 446 5.30 4.42 10.52
N GLN A 447 5.06 5.49 11.27
CA GLN A 447 5.48 5.60 12.67
C GLN A 447 4.64 4.71 13.58
N VAL A 448 3.33 4.60 13.33
CA VAL A 448 2.44 3.69 14.05
C VAL A 448 2.78 2.23 13.74
N SER A 449 3.05 1.91 12.48
CA SER A 449 3.52 0.58 12.05
C SER A 449 4.82 0.20 12.76
N GLN A 450 5.80 1.11 12.82
CA GLN A 450 7.04 0.86 13.54
C GLN A 450 6.81 0.61 15.06
N ALA A 451 5.87 1.33 15.66
CA ALA A 451 5.50 1.09 17.05
C ALA A 451 4.87 -0.29 17.27
N LEU A 452 4.02 -0.77 16.34
CA LEU A 452 3.47 -2.14 16.36
C LEU A 452 4.58 -3.20 16.24
N GLN A 453 5.51 -3.01 15.32
CA GLN A 453 6.67 -3.88 15.14
C GLN A 453 7.47 -3.97 16.43
N GLN A 454 7.70 -2.82 17.11
CA GLN A 454 8.41 -2.78 18.38
C GLN A 454 7.61 -3.50 19.48
N ALA A 455 6.29 -3.36 19.53
CA ALA A 455 5.47 -4.06 20.52
C ALA A 455 5.57 -5.59 20.37
N THR A 456 5.56 -6.10 19.14
CA THR A 456 5.79 -7.53 18.89
C THR A 456 7.23 -7.95 19.20
N ALA A 457 8.24 -7.11 18.94
CA ALA A 457 9.64 -7.35 19.32
C ALA A 457 9.80 -7.45 20.84
N ASP A 458 9.06 -6.63 21.58
CA ASP A 458 9.02 -6.67 23.04
C ASP A 458 8.48 -8.02 23.54
N ILE A 459 7.43 -8.54 22.92
CA ILE A 459 6.90 -9.89 23.21
C ILE A 459 7.94 -10.98 22.88
N VAL A 460 8.56 -10.92 21.68
CA VAL A 460 9.61 -11.87 21.27
C VAL A 460 10.79 -11.86 22.26
N SER A 461 11.13 -10.70 22.83
CA SER A 461 12.19 -10.56 23.85
C SER A 461 11.78 -11.01 25.25
N GLY A 462 10.51 -11.36 25.45
CA GLY A 462 9.99 -11.92 26.72
C GLY A 462 9.32 -10.91 27.65
N LYS A 463 9.07 -9.67 27.21
CA LYS A 463 8.28 -8.71 28.01
C LYS A 463 6.84 -9.20 28.19
N SER A 464 6.18 -8.68 29.20
CA SER A 464 4.76 -8.92 29.43
C SER A 464 3.91 -8.18 28.38
N VAL A 465 2.71 -8.68 28.15
CA VAL A 465 1.72 -8.02 27.29
C VAL A 465 1.39 -6.62 27.78
N GLU A 466 1.28 -6.45 29.10
CA GLU A 466 0.99 -5.16 29.70
C GLU A 466 2.09 -4.13 29.43
N GLU A 467 3.36 -4.50 29.62
CA GLU A 467 4.50 -3.62 29.34
C GLU A 467 4.57 -3.24 27.86
N ALA A 468 4.41 -4.23 26.95
CA ALA A 468 4.47 -4.01 25.52
C ALA A 468 3.30 -3.12 25.03
N ALA A 469 2.07 -3.40 25.46
CA ALA A 469 0.89 -2.62 25.07
C ALA A 469 0.95 -1.17 25.58
N LYS A 470 1.38 -0.97 26.83
CA LYS A 470 1.56 0.37 27.41
C LYS A 470 2.63 1.17 26.67
N ALA A 471 3.77 0.54 26.36
CA ALA A 471 4.85 1.18 25.60
C ALA A 471 4.38 1.55 24.18
N TYR A 472 3.63 0.66 23.54
CA TYR A 472 3.01 0.90 22.25
C TYR A 472 2.05 2.09 22.28
N GLY A 473 1.09 2.12 23.21
CA GLY A 473 0.14 3.22 23.37
C GLY A 473 0.83 4.57 23.50
N ALA A 474 1.87 4.65 24.36
CA ALA A 474 2.66 5.87 24.53
C ALA A 474 3.43 6.28 23.25
N ALA A 475 3.93 5.30 22.49
CA ALA A 475 4.60 5.56 21.22
C ALA A 475 3.64 6.09 20.14
N VAL A 476 2.43 5.52 20.07
CA VAL A 476 1.37 6.00 19.15
C VAL A 476 0.93 7.41 19.54
N GLU A 477 0.64 7.68 20.80
CA GLU A 477 0.26 9.01 21.28
C GLU A 477 1.31 10.07 20.90
N LYS A 478 2.57 9.76 21.07
CA LYS A 478 3.68 10.62 20.67
C LYS A 478 3.72 10.82 19.15
N ALA A 479 3.57 9.76 18.38
CA ALA A 479 3.61 9.80 16.91
C ALA A 479 2.49 10.66 16.31
N VAL A 480 1.27 10.54 16.86
CA VAL A 480 0.10 11.25 16.34
C VAL A 480 -0.10 12.63 16.93
N GLY A 481 0.70 13.00 17.96
CA GLY A 481 0.73 14.33 18.55
C GLY A 481 -0.42 14.62 19.52
N GLY A 482 -0.93 13.61 20.23
CA GLY A 482 -1.88 13.80 21.31
C GLY A 482 -2.73 12.58 21.65
N ALA A 483 -3.10 12.45 22.93
CA ALA A 483 -3.92 11.35 23.44
C ALA A 483 -5.37 11.41 22.92
N ASP A 484 -5.86 12.57 22.53
CA ASP A 484 -7.19 12.78 21.92
C ASP A 484 -7.37 12.05 20.59
N LYS A 485 -6.26 11.75 19.90
CA LYS A 485 -6.21 11.02 18.61
C LYS A 485 -6.01 9.51 18.78
N VAL A 486 -5.97 9.02 20.02
CA VAL A 486 -5.69 7.62 20.32
C VAL A 486 -6.86 7.01 21.07
N ALA A 487 -7.30 5.83 20.66
CA ALA A 487 -8.21 5.01 21.42
C ALA A 487 -7.42 4.27 22.49
N SER A 488 -7.92 4.23 23.70
CA SER A 488 -7.39 3.47 24.85
C SER A 488 -8.55 2.75 25.53
N SER A 489 -8.22 1.64 26.23
CA SER A 489 -9.19 0.89 27.05
C SER A 489 -9.64 1.69 28.25
#